data_8f7cf935ffcc45fe43b13567cff95daa
#
_entry.id   8f7cf935ffcc45fe43b13567cff95daa
#
_cell.length_a   1.000
_cell.length_b   1.000
_cell.length_c   1.000
_cell.angle_alpha   90.00
_cell.angle_beta   90.00
_cell.angle_gamma   90.00
#
_symmetry.space_group_name_H-M   'P 1'
#
loop_
_entity.id
_entity.type
_entity.pdbx_description
1 polymer ?
#
loop_
_entity_poly.entity_id
_entity_poly.type
_entity_poly.pdbx_seq_one_letter_code
_entity_poly.pdbx_strand_id
1 'polypeptide(L)'
;MGALLGKYKKAVMYFPGGCSIGARPIDLHLKGFEALGAKVTNEKNKYIVEAEELKGANIYLDIASVGATINIMLAAVRAKGTTVIDNAAKEPEIVNVATFLNNMGAKITGAGTSTIKITGVDTLHKCFHEVIPDRIEAGTYILIGALCGNQLKIDNIIPEHIDSLLSKLEEIGTELEIGADYVIVSKSDRYKSTNIKTAVYPGFPTDLQQPFTVLLTQCNGKSKVMETIWENRFMHVPYLIQMGADITVKNQTATIIGPTALTGSEVVATDLRAGAALVAAALIADGKTRITNIEHILRGYENIVEKLTSVGAKIESHEI
;
A
#
# COMPACT_ATOMS: atom_id res chain seq x y z
N MET A 1 -15.52 -1.38 -11.01
CA MET A 1 -16.58 -2.27 -11.56
C MET A 1 -17.67 -2.56 -10.54
N GLY A 2 -17.34 -3.01 -9.30
CA GLY A 2 -18.32 -3.45 -8.31
C GLY A 2 -19.43 -2.45 -8.01
N ALA A 3 -19.08 -1.19 -7.77
CA ALA A 3 -20.07 -0.14 -7.49
C ALA A 3 -21.04 0.10 -8.67
N LEU A 4 -20.52 0.11 -9.91
CA LEU A 4 -21.34 0.27 -11.12
C LEU A 4 -22.25 -0.94 -11.33
N LEU A 5 -21.71 -2.14 -11.15
CA LEU A 5 -22.47 -3.38 -11.27
C LEU A 5 -23.58 -3.44 -10.21
N GLY A 6 -23.27 -3.12 -8.94
CA GLY A 6 -24.25 -3.05 -7.86
C GLY A 6 -25.39 -2.07 -8.15
N LYS A 7 -25.06 -0.88 -8.65
CA LYS A 7 -26.04 0.19 -8.90
C LYS A 7 -26.79 0.05 -10.21
N TYR A 8 -26.08 -0.21 -11.31
CA TYR A 8 -26.62 -0.13 -12.68
C TYR A 8 -26.77 -1.49 -13.35
N LYS A 9 -26.38 -2.58 -12.67
CA LYS A 9 -26.36 -3.95 -13.20
C LYS A 9 -25.48 -4.11 -14.45
N LYS A 10 -24.64 -3.11 -14.73
CA LYS A 10 -23.69 -3.13 -15.84
C LYS A 10 -22.46 -2.29 -15.51
N ALA A 11 -21.32 -2.81 -15.86
CA ALA A 11 -20.04 -2.10 -15.83
C ALA A 11 -19.23 -2.42 -17.08
N VAL A 12 -18.58 -1.42 -17.64
CA VAL A 12 -17.62 -1.58 -18.74
C VAL A 12 -16.30 -0.99 -18.27
N MET A 13 -15.23 -1.76 -18.37
CA MET A 13 -13.90 -1.33 -17.98
C MET A 13 -12.89 -1.75 -19.02
N TYR A 14 -12.06 -0.81 -19.48
CA TYR A 14 -10.87 -1.11 -20.26
C TYR A 14 -9.83 -1.81 -19.39
N PHE A 15 -8.93 -2.55 -20.00
CA PHE A 15 -7.87 -3.21 -19.25
C PHE A 15 -7.14 -2.19 -18.38
N PRO A 16 -7.00 -2.45 -17.07
CA PRO A 16 -6.34 -1.51 -16.18
C PRO A 16 -4.89 -1.34 -16.62
N GLY A 17 -4.49 -0.10 -16.86
CA GLY A 17 -3.08 0.25 -16.90
C GLY A 17 -2.45 -0.09 -15.55
N GLY A 18 -1.20 -0.52 -15.53
CA GLY A 18 -0.49 -0.87 -14.31
C GLY A 18 0.82 -0.12 -14.17
N CYS A 19 1.35 -0.04 -12.96
CA CYS A 19 2.76 0.17 -12.74
C CYS A 19 3.51 -1.09 -13.19
N SER A 20 4.76 -0.94 -13.60
CA SER A 20 5.65 -2.04 -14.05
C SER A 20 6.08 -3.01 -12.93
N ILE A 21 5.45 -2.94 -11.76
CA ILE A 21 5.76 -3.76 -10.57
C ILE A 21 5.32 -5.22 -10.66
N GLY A 22 4.43 -5.57 -11.59
CA GLY A 22 3.95 -6.95 -11.79
C GLY A 22 2.61 -7.01 -12.50
N ALA A 23 2.20 -8.23 -12.80
CA ALA A 23 0.88 -8.51 -13.35
C ALA A 23 -0.22 -8.09 -12.36
N ARG A 24 -1.29 -7.47 -12.88
CA ARG A 24 -2.47 -7.10 -12.08
C ARG A 24 -3.69 -7.85 -12.59
N PRO A 25 -3.75 -9.17 -12.35
CA PRO A 25 -4.88 -9.96 -12.80
C PRO A 25 -6.15 -9.48 -12.08
N ILE A 26 -7.26 -9.42 -12.82
CA ILE A 26 -8.58 -9.09 -12.27
C ILE A 26 -9.52 -10.29 -12.22
N ASP A 27 -8.95 -11.48 -12.41
CA ASP A 27 -9.64 -12.75 -12.41
C ASP A 27 -10.47 -12.99 -11.15
N LEU A 28 -9.93 -12.68 -9.96
CA LEU A 28 -10.66 -12.78 -8.69
C LEU A 28 -11.85 -11.82 -8.61
N HIS A 29 -11.73 -10.63 -9.21
CA HIS A 29 -12.87 -9.70 -9.31
C HIS A 29 -13.98 -10.28 -10.19
N LEU A 30 -13.60 -10.79 -11.37
CA LEU A 30 -14.52 -11.38 -12.33
C LEU A 30 -15.19 -12.63 -11.77
N LYS A 31 -14.40 -13.54 -11.16
CA LYS A 31 -14.90 -14.72 -10.42
C LYS A 31 -15.96 -14.34 -9.40
N GLY A 32 -15.72 -13.29 -8.62
CA GLY A 32 -16.69 -12.79 -7.64
C GLY A 32 -17.97 -12.27 -8.28
N PHE A 33 -17.88 -11.54 -9.39
CA PHE A 33 -19.07 -11.04 -10.10
C PHE A 33 -19.86 -12.17 -10.76
N GLU A 34 -19.19 -13.17 -11.36
CA GLU A 34 -19.84 -14.35 -11.91
C GLU A 34 -20.57 -15.15 -10.84
N ALA A 35 -19.96 -15.32 -9.67
CA ALA A 35 -20.60 -15.97 -8.53
C ALA A 35 -21.88 -15.23 -8.06
N LEU A 36 -21.90 -13.88 -8.16
CA LEU A 36 -23.07 -13.07 -7.90
C LEU A 36 -24.13 -13.13 -9.03
N GLY A 37 -23.88 -13.91 -10.10
CA GLY A 37 -24.79 -14.10 -11.22
C GLY A 37 -24.60 -13.11 -12.39
N ALA A 38 -23.50 -12.37 -12.42
CA ALA A 38 -23.19 -11.53 -13.55
C ALA A 38 -22.56 -12.33 -14.70
N LYS A 39 -22.84 -11.91 -15.93
CA LYS A 39 -22.17 -12.38 -17.14
C LYS A 39 -20.97 -11.51 -17.42
N VAL A 40 -19.81 -12.11 -17.58
CA VAL A 40 -18.56 -11.45 -17.97
C VAL A 40 -18.28 -11.70 -19.45
N THR A 41 -18.08 -10.63 -20.21
CA THR A 41 -17.66 -10.69 -21.61
C THR A 41 -16.33 -9.95 -21.77
N ASN A 42 -15.35 -10.62 -22.37
CA ASN A 42 -14.04 -10.04 -22.67
C ASN A 42 -14.03 -9.66 -24.18
N GLU A 43 -13.91 -8.38 -24.47
CA GLU A 43 -13.83 -7.83 -25.83
C GLU A 43 -12.51 -7.08 -26.03
N LYS A 44 -11.62 -7.64 -26.87
CA LYS A 44 -10.33 -7.03 -27.29
C LYS A 44 -9.52 -6.38 -26.15
N ASN A 45 -9.97 -5.22 -25.66
CA ASN A 45 -9.25 -4.42 -24.63
C ASN A 45 -10.15 -3.98 -23.48
N LYS A 46 -11.35 -4.55 -23.33
CA LYS A 46 -12.29 -4.21 -22.26
C LYS A 46 -13.03 -5.43 -21.74
N TYR A 47 -13.44 -5.33 -20.48
CA TYR A 47 -14.41 -6.23 -19.87
C TYR A 47 -15.77 -5.57 -19.79
N ILE A 48 -16.81 -6.33 -20.12
CA ILE A 48 -18.21 -5.97 -19.91
C ILE A 48 -18.76 -6.95 -18.89
N VAL A 49 -19.29 -6.41 -17.79
CA VAL A 49 -19.90 -7.20 -16.71
C VAL A 49 -21.33 -6.73 -16.56
N GLU A 50 -22.29 -7.62 -16.71
CA GLU A 50 -23.70 -7.28 -16.67
C GLU A 50 -24.54 -8.38 -16.02
N ALA A 51 -25.63 -8.00 -15.36
CA ALA A 51 -26.56 -8.92 -14.73
C ALA A 51 -27.98 -8.34 -14.79
N GLU A 52 -28.96 -9.19 -15.02
CA GLU A 52 -30.39 -8.79 -14.80
C GLU A 52 -30.62 -8.57 -13.31
N GLU A 53 -30.12 -9.46 -12.48
CA GLU A 53 -30.23 -9.43 -11.03
C GLU A 53 -28.96 -10.03 -10.40
N LEU A 54 -28.45 -9.37 -9.37
CA LEU A 54 -27.36 -9.93 -8.54
C LEU A 54 -27.96 -10.75 -7.40
N LYS A 55 -27.40 -11.93 -7.16
CA LYS A 55 -27.80 -12.86 -6.10
C LYS A 55 -26.64 -13.14 -5.17
N GLY A 56 -26.91 -13.22 -3.88
CA GLY A 56 -25.93 -13.56 -2.86
C GLY A 56 -25.34 -14.96 -3.11
N ALA A 57 -24.06 -15.11 -2.82
CA ALA A 57 -23.29 -16.32 -3.08
C ALA A 57 -22.19 -16.53 -2.04
N ASN A 58 -21.68 -17.76 -1.93
CA ASN A 58 -20.44 -18.03 -1.20
C ASN A 58 -19.26 -17.93 -2.18
N ILE A 59 -18.31 -17.06 -1.87
CA ILE A 59 -17.19 -16.70 -2.74
C ILE A 59 -15.90 -16.93 -1.98
N TYR A 60 -15.10 -17.89 -2.41
CA TYR A 60 -13.75 -18.12 -1.89
C TYR A 60 -12.72 -17.42 -2.78
N LEU A 61 -11.88 -16.59 -2.17
CA LEU A 61 -10.75 -15.95 -2.85
C LEU A 61 -9.49 -16.80 -2.68
N ASP A 62 -8.88 -17.20 -3.80
CA ASP A 62 -7.68 -18.04 -3.78
C ASP A 62 -6.49 -17.30 -3.14
N ILE A 63 -6.51 -15.97 -3.20
CA ILE A 63 -5.58 -15.05 -2.53
C ILE A 63 -6.39 -13.95 -1.86
N ALA A 64 -6.00 -13.53 -0.66
CA ALA A 64 -6.59 -12.39 0.04
C ALA A 64 -6.26 -11.09 -0.74
N SER A 65 -7.14 -10.76 -1.68
CA SER A 65 -6.99 -9.58 -2.56
C SER A 65 -7.83 -8.42 -2.07
N VAL A 66 -7.19 -7.31 -1.73
CA VAL A 66 -7.84 -6.05 -1.32
C VAL A 66 -8.81 -5.58 -2.38
N GLY A 67 -8.34 -5.49 -3.63
CA GLY A 67 -9.15 -5.00 -4.74
C GLY A 67 -10.37 -5.88 -5.02
N ALA A 68 -10.21 -7.21 -5.03
CA ALA A 68 -11.31 -8.14 -5.24
C ALA A 68 -12.32 -8.07 -4.08
N THR A 69 -11.84 -8.07 -2.82
CA THR A 69 -12.71 -7.97 -1.63
C THR A 69 -13.57 -6.71 -1.70
N ILE A 70 -12.99 -5.53 -1.96
CA ILE A 70 -13.74 -4.28 -2.07
C ILE A 70 -14.73 -4.32 -3.24
N ASN A 71 -14.31 -4.75 -4.43
CA ASN A 71 -15.18 -4.77 -5.60
C ASN A 71 -16.37 -5.72 -5.43
N ILE A 72 -16.15 -6.90 -4.87
CA ILE A 72 -17.21 -7.86 -4.58
C ILE A 72 -18.15 -7.29 -3.51
N MET A 73 -17.61 -6.70 -2.44
CA MET A 73 -18.39 -6.04 -1.39
C MET A 73 -19.31 -4.96 -1.96
N LEU A 74 -18.77 -4.07 -2.81
CA LEU A 74 -19.54 -3.00 -3.46
C LEU A 74 -20.68 -3.50 -4.36
N ALA A 75 -20.52 -4.67 -4.99
CA ALA A 75 -21.58 -5.29 -5.78
C ALA A 75 -22.60 -6.04 -4.89
N ALA A 76 -22.10 -6.77 -3.89
CA ALA A 76 -22.89 -7.66 -3.03
C ALA A 76 -23.86 -6.91 -2.12
N VAL A 77 -23.58 -5.66 -1.72
CA VAL A 77 -24.52 -4.86 -0.91
C VAL A 77 -25.86 -4.62 -1.61
N ARG A 78 -25.94 -4.83 -2.92
CA ARG A 78 -27.14 -4.70 -3.75
C ARG A 78 -27.60 -6.05 -4.35
N ALA A 79 -27.00 -7.16 -3.94
CA ALA A 79 -27.40 -8.50 -4.38
C ALA A 79 -28.56 -9.03 -3.51
N LYS A 80 -29.51 -9.74 -4.08
CA LYS A 80 -30.59 -10.38 -3.31
C LYS A 80 -30.04 -11.53 -2.46
N GLY A 81 -30.39 -11.55 -1.19
CA GLY A 81 -29.95 -12.59 -0.26
C GLY A 81 -28.65 -12.26 0.45
N THR A 82 -27.86 -13.28 0.76
CA THR A 82 -26.63 -13.15 1.54
C THR A 82 -25.42 -13.57 0.71
N THR A 83 -24.38 -12.76 0.73
CA THR A 83 -23.06 -13.09 0.20
C THR A 83 -22.09 -13.35 1.34
N VAL A 84 -21.27 -14.38 1.21
CA VAL A 84 -20.14 -14.66 2.09
C VAL A 84 -18.88 -14.63 1.27
N ILE A 85 -17.91 -13.81 1.67
CA ILE A 85 -16.58 -13.77 1.06
C ILE A 85 -15.63 -14.43 2.04
N ASP A 86 -15.09 -15.59 1.67
CA ASP A 86 -14.10 -16.33 2.43
C ASP A 86 -12.69 -16.05 1.89
N ASN A 87 -11.69 -16.08 2.77
CA ASN A 87 -10.32 -15.64 2.54
C ASN A 87 -10.26 -14.18 2.07
N ALA A 88 -11.14 -13.34 2.63
CA ALA A 88 -11.16 -11.91 2.37
C ALA A 88 -9.89 -11.21 2.86
N ALA A 89 -9.53 -10.11 2.23
CA ALA A 89 -8.50 -9.20 2.71
C ALA A 89 -8.92 -8.55 4.04
N LYS A 90 -7.94 -8.25 4.90
CA LYS A 90 -8.17 -7.81 6.29
C LYS A 90 -7.68 -6.40 6.57
N GLU A 91 -7.14 -5.75 5.56
CA GLU A 91 -6.55 -4.42 5.67
C GLU A 91 -7.54 -3.42 6.28
N PRO A 92 -7.04 -2.42 7.04
CA PRO A 92 -7.89 -1.38 7.66
C PRO A 92 -8.82 -0.68 6.67
N GLU A 93 -8.39 -0.49 5.43
CA GLU A 93 -9.19 0.09 4.36
C GLU A 93 -10.41 -0.77 4.00
N ILE A 94 -10.36 -2.08 4.19
CA ILE A 94 -11.53 -2.98 4.05
C ILE A 94 -12.58 -2.68 5.12
N VAL A 95 -12.12 -2.52 6.36
CA VAL A 95 -12.99 -2.17 7.50
C VAL A 95 -13.60 -0.79 7.28
N ASN A 96 -12.80 0.16 6.80
CA ASN A 96 -13.27 1.52 6.53
C ASN A 96 -14.35 1.55 5.44
N VAL A 97 -14.16 0.82 4.33
CA VAL A 97 -15.18 0.69 3.26
C VAL A 97 -16.45 0.01 3.78
N ALA A 98 -16.33 -1.05 4.58
CA ALA A 98 -17.49 -1.72 5.17
C ALA A 98 -18.26 -0.79 6.13
N THR A 99 -17.54 -0.01 6.95
CA THR A 99 -18.14 1.00 7.84
C THR A 99 -18.86 2.08 7.03
N PHE A 100 -18.21 2.60 5.97
CA PHE A 100 -18.85 3.56 5.07
C PHE A 100 -20.16 3.02 4.48
N LEU A 101 -20.15 1.80 3.95
CA LEU A 101 -21.33 1.18 3.38
C LEU A 101 -22.42 0.91 4.45
N ASN A 102 -22.03 0.48 5.66
CA ASN A 102 -22.98 0.29 6.77
C ASN A 102 -23.61 1.63 7.20
N ASN A 103 -22.83 2.72 7.22
CA ASN A 103 -23.36 4.07 7.46
C ASN A 103 -24.34 4.51 6.35
N MET A 104 -24.23 3.96 5.15
CA MET A 104 -25.21 4.16 4.06
C MET A 104 -26.42 3.22 4.15
N GLY A 105 -26.50 2.34 5.16
CA GLY A 105 -27.61 1.40 5.37
C GLY A 105 -27.33 -0.02 4.85
N ALA A 106 -26.12 -0.37 4.45
CA ALA A 106 -25.74 -1.75 4.15
C ALA A 106 -25.73 -2.62 5.41
N LYS A 107 -25.63 -3.94 5.22
CA LYS A 107 -25.57 -4.92 6.30
C LYS A 107 -24.35 -5.82 6.10
N ILE A 108 -23.19 -5.34 6.56
CA ILE A 108 -21.90 -6.01 6.42
C ILE A 108 -21.34 -6.32 7.80
N THR A 109 -20.91 -7.56 8.01
CA THR A 109 -20.22 -8.01 9.22
C THR A 109 -18.97 -8.80 8.88
N GLY A 110 -18.02 -8.90 9.81
CA GLY A 110 -16.78 -9.66 9.64
C GLY A 110 -15.68 -8.94 8.87
N ALA A 111 -15.83 -7.67 8.46
CA ALA A 111 -14.74 -6.89 7.88
C ALA A 111 -13.55 -6.82 8.84
N GLY A 112 -12.32 -6.98 8.32
CA GLY A 112 -11.10 -7.14 9.13
C GLY A 112 -10.81 -8.59 9.55
N THR A 113 -11.69 -9.54 9.24
CA THR A 113 -11.48 -10.98 9.41
C THR A 113 -11.36 -11.69 8.06
N SER A 114 -11.07 -12.99 8.08
CA SER A 114 -10.99 -13.78 6.84
C SER A 114 -12.34 -14.05 6.18
N THR A 115 -13.45 -13.77 6.87
CA THR A 115 -14.81 -14.03 6.34
C THR A 115 -15.67 -12.80 6.52
N ILE A 116 -16.19 -12.28 5.40
CA ILE A 116 -17.09 -11.13 5.37
C ILE A 116 -18.48 -11.60 4.93
N LYS A 117 -19.49 -11.27 5.72
CA LYS A 117 -20.88 -11.58 5.42
C LYS A 117 -21.63 -10.29 5.06
N ILE A 118 -22.35 -10.32 3.95
CA ILE A 118 -23.07 -9.17 3.38
C ILE A 118 -24.50 -9.59 3.12
N THR A 119 -25.47 -8.96 3.77
CA THR A 119 -26.90 -9.12 3.42
C THR A 119 -27.30 -7.97 2.52
N GLY A 120 -27.75 -8.28 1.32
CA GLY A 120 -28.14 -7.27 0.34
C GLY A 120 -29.30 -6.40 0.81
N VAL A 121 -29.31 -5.16 0.34
CA VAL A 121 -30.36 -4.16 0.62
C VAL A 121 -30.87 -3.53 -0.67
N ASP A 122 -32.13 -3.10 -0.68
CA ASP A 122 -32.75 -2.50 -1.86
C ASP A 122 -32.26 -1.07 -2.12
N THR A 123 -31.87 -0.32 -1.10
CA THR A 123 -31.44 1.06 -1.21
C THR A 123 -30.28 1.37 -0.26
N LEU A 124 -29.43 2.28 -0.67
CA LEU A 124 -28.41 2.94 0.16
C LEU A 124 -28.73 4.44 0.21
N HIS A 125 -28.50 5.06 1.36
CA HIS A 125 -28.75 6.49 1.57
C HIS A 125 -27.46 7.27 1.73
N LYS A 126 -27.55 8.60 1.74
CA LYS A 126 -26.42 9.49 2.02
C LYS A 126 -25.97 9.32 3.47
N CYS A 127 -24.67 9.41 3.70
CA CYS A 127 -24.09 9.43 5.04
C CYS A 127 -22.96 10.44 5.12
N PHE A 128 -22.60 10.78 6.35
CA PHE A 128 -21.31 11.39 6.66
C PHE A 128 -20.34 10.25 7.00
N HIS A 129 -19.13 10.34 6.50
CA HIS A 129 -18.08 9.36 6.76
C HIS A 129 -16.71 10.03 6.72
N GLU A 130 -15.92 9.78 7.73
CA GLU A 130 -14.53 10.19 7.80
C GLU A 130 -13.63 9.04 7.33
N VAL A 131 -12.76 9.33 6.38
CA VAL A 131 -11.80 8.36 5.85
C VAL A 131 -10.65 8.23 6.83
N ILE A 132 -10.22 7.01 7.11
CA ILE A 132 -9.06 6.75 7.97
C ILE A 132 -7.77 7.32 7.35
N PRO A 133 -6.77 7.68 8.17
CA PRO A 133 -5.46 8.10 7.70
C PRO A 133 -4.76 7.03 6.84
N ASP A 134 -3.95 7.47 5.87
CA ASP A 134 -3.14 6.58 5.04
C ASP A 134 -1.95 6.02 5.84
N ARG A 135 -2.05 4.75 6.24
CA ARG A 135 -1.01 4.04 7.00
C ARG A 135 0.31 3.90 6.22
N ILE A 136 0.27 3.90 4.89
CA ILE A 136 1.48 3.77 4.07
C ILE A 136 2.20 5.11 3.94
N GLU A 137 1.46 6.21 3.80
CA GLU A 137 2.04 7.54 3.89
C GLU A 137 2.66 7.75 5.28
N ALA A 138 1.93 7.46 6.36
CA ALA A 138 2.43 7.53 7.72
C ALA A 138 3.73 6.72 7.92
N GLY A 139 3.72 5.44 7.50
CA GLY A 139 4.89 4.57 7.60
C GLY A 139 6.10 5.08 6.80
N THR A 140 5.87 5.72 5.65
CA THR A 140 6.94 6.34 4.85
C THR A 140 7.58 7.51 5.60
N TYR A 141 6.80 8.41 6.22
CA TYR A 141 7.34 9.51 7.01
C TYR A 141 8.02 9.04 8.30
N ILE A 142 7.51 7.97 8.93
CA ILE A 142 8.20 7.35 10.08
C ILE A 142 9.57 6.81 9.65
N LEU A 143 9.68 6.16 8.49
CA LEU A 143 10.95 5.69 7.95
C LEU A 143 11.92 6.84 7.61
N ILE A 144 11.41 7.95 7.07
CA ILE A 144 12.22 9.17 6.85
C ILE A 144 12.69 9.71 8.20
N GLY A 145 11.84 9.75 9.20
CA GLY A 145 12.21 10.16 10.57
C GLY A 145 13.30 9.26 11.17
N ALA A 146 13.20 7.94 11.00
CA ALA A 146 14.24 7.01 11.41
C ALA A 146 15.57 7.25 10.67
N LEU A 147 15.55 7.67 9.41
CA LEU A 147 16.75 7.94 8.63
C LEU A 147 17.45 9.25 9.00
N CYS A 148 16.72 10.33 9.26
CA CYS A 148 17.28 11.68 9.42
C CYS A 148 16.51 12.59 10.40
N GLY A 149 15.46 12.09 11.07
CA GLY A 149 14.67 12.90 11.99
C GLY A 149 15.34 13.14 13.33
N ASN A 150 14.95 14.23 13.98
CA ASN A 150 15.25 14.53 15.36
C ASN A 150 13.92 14.83 16.06
N GLN A 151 13.34 13.85 16.74
CA GLN A 151 12.01 13.90 17.33
C GLN A 151 10.92 14.31 16.33
N LEU A 152 10.96 13.72 15.11
CA LEU A 152 9.94 13.95 14.09
C LEU A 152 8.63 13.32 14.57
N LYS A 153 7.60 14.15 14.75
CA LYS A 153 6.24 13.69 15.09
C LYS A 153 5.42 13.50 13.83
N ILE A 154 4.88 12.31 13.66
CA ILE A 154 3.86 11.97 12.66
C ILE A 154 2.56 11.79 13.42
N ASP A 155 1.63 12.71 13.25
CA ASP A 155 0.35 12.73 13.93
C ASP A 155 -0.84 12.45 13.00
N ASN A 156 -2.05 12.37 13.59
CA ASN A 156 -3.28 11.98 12.89
C ASN A 156 -3.12 10.64 12.15
N ILE A 157 -2.57 9.66 12.83
CA ILE A 157 -2.38 8.28 12.34
C ILE A 157 -3.05 7.28 13.27
N ILE A 158 -3.13 6.03 12.85
CA ILE A 158 -3.56 4.92 13.69
C ILE A 158 -2.38 3.94 13.78
N PRO A 159 -1.57 4.00 14.86
CA PRO A 159 -0.35 3.20 14.97
C PRO A 159 -0.57 1.70 14.79
N GLU A 160 -1.70 1.17 15.27
CA GLU A 160 -2.07 -0.25 15.15
C GLU A 160 -2.19 -0.71 13.68
N HIS A 161 -2.43 0.22 12.75
CA HIS A 161 -2.49 -0.11 11.32
C HIS A 161 -1.12 -0.40 10.69
N ILE A 162 -0.04 -0.10 11.41
CA ILE A 162 1.36 -0.27 10.97
C ILE A 162 2.23 -1.00 12.00
N ASP A 163 1.63 -1.78 12.92
CA ASP A 163 2.34 -2.53 13.95
C ASP A 163 3.53 -3.33 13.43
N SER A 164 3.38 -3.97 12.27
CA SER A 164 4.47 -4.74 11.65
C SER A 164 5.69 -3.90 11.27
N LEU A 165 5.49 -2.61 10.91
CA LEU A 165 6.58 -1.67 10.69
C LEU A 165 7.19 -1.23 12.01
N LEU A 166 6.35 -0.79 12.97
CA LEU A 166 6.81 -0.30 14.27
C LEU A 166 7.63 -1.35 15.01
N SER A 167 7.15 -2.60 15.04
CA SER A 167 7.88 -3.74 15.61
C SER A 167 9.24 -3.96 14.95
N LYS A 168 9.36 -3.78 13.62
CA LYS A 168 10.65 -3.91 12.92
C LYS A 168 11.59 -2.74 13.20
N LEU A 169 11.05 -1.55 13.38
CA LEU A 169 11.84 -0.38 13.78
C LEU A 169 12.39 -0.55 15.20
N GLU A 170 11.60 -1.05 16.16
CA GLU A 170 12.07 -1.39 17.50
C GLU A 170 13.15 -2.48 17.47
N GLU A 171 12.96 -3.54 16.67
CA GLU A 171 13.92 -4.65 16.52
C GLU A 171 15.31 -4.14 16.06
N ILE A 172 15.36 -3.18 15.14
CA ILE A 172 16.63 -2.61 14.68
C ILE A 172 17.21 -1.56 15.62
N GLY A 173 16.46 -1.14 16.65
CA GLY A 173 16.92 -0.17 17.65
C GLY A 173 16.59 1.28 17.32
N THR A 174 15.49 1.53 16.59
CA THR A 174 14.97 2.88 16.40
C THR A 174 14.36 3.42 17.68
N GLU A 175 14.63 4.67 18.00
CA GLU A 175 13.97 5.36 19.11
C GLU A 175 12.58 5.81 18.69
N LEU A 176 11.55 5.23 19.31
CA LEU A 176 10.15 5.48 19.03
C LEU A 176 9.39 5.84 20.31
N GLU A 177 8.53 6.85 20.22
CA GLU A 177 7.44 7.08 21.17
C GLU A 177 6.12 6.89 20.42
N ILE A 178 5.31 5.93 20.87
CA ILE A 178 4.04 5.58 20.23
C ILE A 178 2.90 6.08 21.10
N GLY A 179 2.14 7.06 20.61
CA GLY A 179 0.93 7.58 21.24
C GLY A 179 -0.34 6.94 20.70
N ALA A 180 -1.49 7.46 21.09
CA ALA A 180 -2.78 6.96 20.63
C ALA A 180 -3.04 7.26 19.13
N ASP A 181 -2.57 8.42 18.66
CA ASP A 181 -2.79 8.92 17.31
C ASP A 181 -1.53 9.54 16.67
N TYR A 182 -0.36 9.24 17.23
CA TYR A 182 0.92 9.73 16.74
C TYR A 182 2.07 8.75 17.00
N VAL A 183 3.14 8.95 16.25
CA VAL A 183 4.46 8.38 16.49
C VAL A 183 5.50 9.49 16.45
N ILE A 184 6.38 9.56 17.47
CA ILE A 184 7.58 10.39 17.43
C ILE A 184 8.75 9.46 17.15
N VAL A 185 9.58 9.82 16.17
CA VAL A 185 10.72 9.02 15.74
C VAL A 185 11.98 9.85 15.66
N SER A 186 13.09 9.30 16.11
CA SER A 186 14.42 9.89 15.99
C SER A 186 15.37 8.93 15.28
N LYS A 187 16.31 9.51 14.53
CA LYS A 187 17.43 8.76 13.99
C LYS A 187 18.26 8.19 15.15
N SER A 188 18.58 6.91 15.07
CA SER A 188 19.52 6.26 16.01
C SER A 188 20.93 6.28 15.46
N ASP A 189 21.94 6.34 16.35
CA ASP A 189 23.35 6.30 15.97
C ASP A 189 23.77 4.93 15.40
N ARG A 190 23.08 3.87 15.80
CA ARG A 190 23.39 2.50 15.40
C ARG A 190 22.13 1.69 15.21
N TYR A 191 21.92 1.23 13.99
CA TYR A 191 20.88 0.26 13.66
C TYR A 191 21.46 -1.14 13.56
N LYS A 192 20.71 -2.13 14.05
CA LYS A 192 21.01 -3.56 13.85
C LYS A 192 20.41 -4.02 12.51
N SER A 193 21.07 -4.96 11.86
CA SER A 193 20.49 -5.63 10.67
C SER A 193 19.25 -6.45 11.05
N THR A 194 18.29 -6.54 10.15
CA THR A 194 17.10 -7.39 10.30
C THR A 194 16.69 -7.99 8.95
N ASN A 195 15.79 -8.96 9.01
CA ASN A 195 15.17 -9.53 7.82
C ASN A 195 13.68 -9.20 7.83
N ILE A 196 13.17 -8.79 6.65
CA ILE A 196 11.74 -8.63 6.43
C ILE A 196 11.26 -9.54 5.30
N LYS A 197 10.00 -9.97 5.43
CA LYS A 197 9.26 -10.68 4.40
C LYS A 197 7.93 -9.96 4.23
N THR A 198 7.66 -9.48 3.03
CA THR A 198 6.35 -8.88 2.74
C THR A 198 5.25 -9.94 2.82
N ALA A 199 4.09 -9.57 3.30
CA ALA A 199 2.94 -10.45 3.42
C ALA A 199 1.64 -9.63 3.41
N VAL A 200 0.52 -10.32 3.18
CA VAL A 200 -0.82 -9.73 3.36
C VAL A 200 -1.01 -9.29 4.81
N TYR A 201 -1.84 -8.27 5.01
CA TYR A 201 -2.11 -7.70 6.33
C TYR A 201 -2.60 -8.79 7.34
N PRO A 202 -2.08 -8.78 8.59
CA PRO A 202 -1.26 -7.76 9.24
C PRO A 202 0.26 -7.95 9.09
N GLY A 203 0.74 -8.71 8.10
CA GLY A 203 2.16 -8.86 7.83
C GLY A 203 2.80 -7.57 7.32
N PHE A 204 4.12 -7.60 7.08
CA PHE A 204 4.87 -6.43 6.61
C PHE A 204 4.39 -6.00 5.21
N PRO A 205 3.90 -4.75 5.04
CA PRO A 205 3.29 -4.32 3.79
C PRO A 205 4.34 -4.15 2.68
N THR A 206 4.03 -4.68 1.48
CA THR A 206 4.87 -4.52 0.29
C THR A 206 5.12 -3.06 -0.06
N ASP A 207 4.19 -2.15 0.27
CA ASP A 207 4.29 -0.72 -0.02
C ASP A 207 5.27 0.04 0.90
N LEU A 208 5.69 -0.55 2.02
CA LEU A 208 6.75 -0.02 2.88
C LEU A 208 8.10 -0.73 2.71
N GLN A 209 8.15 -1.79 1.90
CA GLN A 209 9.37 -2.54 1.63
C GLN A 209 10.48 -1.68 1.02
N GLN A 210 10.15 -0.84 0.03
CA GLN A 210 11.13 -0.02 -0.69
C GLN A 210 11.74 1.08 0.20
N PRO A 211 10.99 1.92 0.92
CA PRO A 211 11.58 2.88 1.85
C PRO A 211 12.27 2.19 3.04
N PHE A 212 11.79 1.02 3.49
CA PHE A 212 12.49 0.26 4.53
C PHE A 212 13.83 -0.29 4.03
N THR A 213 13.96 -0.65 2.73
CA THR A 213 15.23 -1.06 2.13
C THR A 213 16.28 0.05 2.23
N VAL A 214 15.88 1.32 2.10
CA VAL A 214 16.80 2.46 2.32
C VAL A 214 17.31 2.47 3.77
N LEU A 215 16.45 2.30 4.75
CA LEU A 215 16.86 2.23 6.16
C LEU A 215 17.83 1.07 6.41
N LEU A 216 17.61 -0.08 5.76
CA LEU A 216 18.50 -1.23 5.88
C LEU A 216 19.92 -0.96 5.32
N THR A 217 20.08 -0.01 4.38
CA THR A 217 21.43 0.41 3.94
C THR A 217 22.23 1.10 5.05
N GLN A 218 21.56 1.58 6.11
CA GLN A 218 22.18 2.25 7.25
C GLN A 218 22.34 1.30 8.46
N CYS A 219 21.83 0.06 8.36
CA CYS A 219 21.94 -0.93 9.43
C CYS A 219 23.29 -1.63 9.43
N ASN A 220 23.84 -1.90 10.61
CA ASN A 220 25.12 -2.59 10.75
C ASN A 220 24.97 -4.10 10.51
N GLY A 221 25.57 -4.58 9.46
CA GLY A 221 25.60 -6.01 9.11
C GLY A 221 24.81 -6.33 7.84
N LYS A 222 24.29 -7.57 7.80
CA LYS A 222 23.60 -8.14 6.62
C LYS A 222 22.12 -8.25 6.89
N SER A 223 21.31 -7.59 6.07
CA SER A 223 19.86 -7.66 6.08
C SER A 223 19.32 -8.34 4.81
N LYS A 224 18.12 -8.89 4.91
CA LYS A 224 17.41 -9.47 3.77
C LYS A 224 15.99 -8.94 3.67
N VAL A 225 15.57 -8.64 2.45
CA VAL A 225 14.19 -8.28 2.10
C VAL A 225 13.66 -9.32 1.12
N MET A 226 12.67 -10.08 1.54
CA MET A 226 11.98 -11.06 0.69
C MET A 226 10.63 -10.48 0.27
N GLU A 227 10.46 -10.23 -1.03
CA GLU A 227 9.19 -9.80 -1.61
C GLU A 227 8.36 -11.02 -2.02
N THR A 228 7.11 -11.09 -1.57
CA THR A 228 6.23 -12.23 -1.85
C THR A 228 4.90 -11.86 -2.51
N ILE A 229 4.68 -10.56 -2.73
CA ILE A 229 3.42 -10.04 -3.28
C ILE A 229 3.55 -9.69 -4.76
N TRP A 230 4.68 -9.06 -5.15
CA TRP A 230 4.91 -8.56 -6.49
C TRP A 230 6.21 -9.07 -7.10
N GLU A 231 6.21 -9.34 -8.40
CA GLU A 231 7.37 -9.92 -9.10
C GLU A 231 8.50 -8.90 -9.31
N ASN A 232 8.15 -7.63 -9.61
CA ASN A 232 9.11 -6.60 -10.01
C ASN A 232 9.18 -5.46 -8.99
N ARG A 233 9.34 -5.78 -7.69
CA ARG A 233 9.27 -4.76 -6.63
C ARG A 233 10.61 -4.13 -6.27
N PHE A 234 11.72 -4.56 -6.89
CA PHE A 234 13.07 -4.07 -6.60
C PHE A 234 13.61 -3.07 -7.65
N MET A 235 12.74 -2.38 -8.38
CA MET A 235 13.15 -1.41 -9.42
C MET A 235 13.86 -0.17 -8.86
N HIS A 236 13.76 0.12 -7.58
CA HIS A 236 14.51 1.16 -6.89
C HIS A 236 15.97 0.77 -6.61
N VAL A 237 16.28 -0.53 -6.54
CA VAL A 237 17.60 -1.03 -6.13
C VAL A 237 18.73 -0.60 -7.05
N PRO A 238 18.63 -0.64 -8.40
CA PRO A 238 19.69 -0.14 -9.28
C PRO A 238 20.07 1.31 -8.96
N TYR A 239 19.12 2.16 -8.61
CA TYR A 239 19.37 3.55 -8.25
C TYR A 239 20.02 3.69 -6.87
N LEU A 240 19.64 2.86 -5.90
CA LEU A 240 20.34 2.84 -4.60
C LEU A 240 21.79 2.37 -4.75
N ILE A 241 22.06 1.38 -5.61
CA ILE A 241 23.43 0.95 -5.94
C ILE A 241 24.20 2.09 -6.60
N GLN A 242 23.59 2.81 -7.54
CA GLN A 242 24.18 3.99 -8.17
C GLN A 242 24.51 5.08 -7.13
N MET A 243 23.72 5.22 -6.07
CA MET A 243 23.97 6.11 -4.95
C MET A 243 25.00 5.57 -3.94
N GLY A 244 25.54 4.35 -4.11
CA GLY A 244 26.58 3.77 -3.28
C GLY A 244 26.13 2.65 -2.33
N ALA A 245 24.87 2.21 -2.38
CA ALA A 245 24.39 1.11 -1.55
C ALA A 245 24.98 -0.25 -2.01
N ASP A 246 25.29 -1.11 -1.04
CA ASP A 246 25.70 -2.50 -1.30
C ASP A 246 24.49 -3.43 -1.20
N ILE A 247 23.86 -3.65 -2.36
CA ILE A 247 22.64 -4.46 -2.48
C ILE A 247 22.81 -5.46 -3.62
N THR A 248 22.45 -6.72 -3.34
CA THR A 248 22.37 -7.77 -4.35
C THR A 248 20.98 -8.35 -4.38
N VAL A 249 20.34 -8.37 -5.55
CA VAL A 249 19.02 -8.99 -5.74
C VAL A 249 19.18 -10.34 -6.43
N LYS A 250 18.62 -11.38 -5.82
CA LYS A 250 18.53 -12.72 -6.41
C LYS A 250 17.10 -13.24 -6.27
N ASN A 251 16.46 -13.49 -7.39
CA ASN A 251 15.04 -13.82 -7.43
C ASN A 251 14.22 -12.68 -6.76
N GLN A 252 13.34 -13.03 -5.83
CA GLN A 252 12.53 -12.09 -5.05
C GLN A 252 13.14 -11.72 -3.67
N THR A 253 14.48 -11.76 -3.58
CA THR A 253 15.18 -11.44 -2.33
C THR A 253 16.31 -10.46 -2.59
N ALA A 254 16.26 -9.31 -1.94
CA ALA A 254 17.38 -8.38 -1.84
C ALA A 254 18.19 -8.69 -0.59
N THR A 255 19.52 -8.73 -0.74
CA THR A 255 20.49 -8.78 0.36
C THR A 255 21.19 -7.44 0.44
N ILE A 256 21.16 -6.80 1.58
CA ILE A 256 21.69 -5.48 1.84
C ILE A 256 22.82 -5.61 2.86
N ILE A 257 23.98 -5.03 2.56
CA ILE A 257 25.11 -4.92 3.47
C ILE A 257 25.25 -3.45 3.88
N GLY A 258 25.24 -3.17 5.15
CA GLY A 258 25.38 -1.81 5.67
C GLY A 258 26.27 -1.73 6.91
N PRO A 259 26.56 -0.51 7.39
CA PRO A 259 26.10 0.76 6.85
C PRO A 259 26.86 1.17 5.59
N THR A 260 26.21 1.86 4.65
CA THR A 260 26.80 2.43 3.44
C THR A 260 26.57 3.94 3.39
N ALA A 261 27.62 4.69 3.01
CA ALA A 261 27.46 6.11 2.73
C ALA A 261 26.79 6.28 1.36
N LEU A 262 25.63 6.92 1.33
CA LEU A 262 24.95 7.26 0.08
C LEU A 262 25.43 8.61 -0.44
N THR A 263 25.56 8.73 -1.76
CA THR A 263 25.97 9.97 -2.45
C THR A 263 24.89 10.43 -3.42
N GLY A 264 24.79 11.75 -3.60
CA GLY A 264 23.83 12.37 -4.51
C GLY A 264 24.01 11.88 -5.95
N SER A 265 22.91 11.67 -6.66
CA SER A 265 22.90 11.12 -8.02
C SER A 265 21.67 11.57 -8.80
N GLU A 266 21.70 11.38 -10.12
CA GLU A 266 20.49 11.50 -10.95
C GLU A 266 19.77 10.16 -11.00
N VAL A 267 18.52 10.12 -10.52
CA VAL A 267 17.73 8.90 -10.38
C VAL A 267 16.32 9.10 -10.94
N VAL A 268 15.64 8.01 -11.25
CA VAL A 268 14.31 8.02 -11.87
C VAL A 268 13.30 7.32 -10.97
N ALA A 269 12.20 8.00 -10.65
CA ALA A 269 11.08 7.36 -9.98
C ALA A 269 10.37 6.41 -10.95
N THR A 270 10.53 5.12 -10.77
CA THR A 270 9.97 4.08 -11.64
C THR A 270 8.52 3.74 -11.29
N ASP A 271 8.13 3.96 -10.06
CA ASP A 271 6.79 3.81 -9.51
C ASP A 271 6.64 4.67 -8.25
N LEU A 272 5.42 4.72 -7.72
CA LEU A 272 5.06 5.51 -6.53
C LEU A 272 5.98 5.25 -5.33
N ARG A 273 6.20 3.98 -4.98
CA ARG A 273 6.93 3.60 -3.75
C ARG A 273 8.44 3.60 -3.97
N ALA A 274 8.89 3.26 -5.19
CA ALA A 274 10.28 3.46 -5.58
C ALA A 274 10.66 4.95 -5.49
N GLY A 275 9.81 5.83 -6.00
CA GLY A 275 10.00 7.27 -5.88
C GLY A 275 10.12 7.74 -4.44
N ALA A 276 9.22 7.32 -3.56
CA ALA A 276 9.29 7.66 -2.14
C ALA A 276 10.57 7.13 -1.45
N ALA A 277 11.01 5.93 -1.80
CA ALA A 277 12.28 5.39 -1.32
C ALA A 277 13.48 6.22 -1.79
N LEU A 278 13.47 6.68 -3.05
CA LEU A 278 14.54 7.53 -3.58
C LEU A 278 14.54 8.93 -2.92
N VAL A 279 13.37 9.48 -2.55
CA VAL A 279 13.30 10.70 -1.73
C VAL A 279 13.94 10.46 -0.36
N ALA A 280 13.59 9.35 0.31
CA ALA A 280 14.19 9.00 1.60
C ALA A 280 15.73 8.82 1.51
N ALA A 281 16.22 8.17 0.44
CA ALA A 281 17.65 8.01 0.19
C ALA A 281 18.34 9.37 -0.08
N ALA A 282 17.70 10.25 -0.85
CA ALA A 282 18.21 11.58 -1.17
C ALA A 282 18.40 12.47 0.08
N LEU A 283 17.52 12.34 1.07
CA LEU A 283 17.57 13.10 2.33
C LEU A 283 18.79 12.77 3.20
N ILE A 284 19.39 11.59 3.00
CA ILE A 284 20.57 11.14 3.77
C ILE A 284 21.84 11.06 2.91
N ALA A 285 21.75 11.27 1.60
CA ALA A 285 22.86 11.22 0.69
C ALA A 285 23.74 12.47 0.82
N ASP A 286 25.07 12.30 0.71
CA ASP A 286 25.98 13.42 0.60
C ASP A 286 25.89 14.04 -0.80
N GLY A 287 25.75 15.38 -0.89
CA GLY A 287 25.60 16.11 -2.15
C GLY A 287 24.14 16.30 -2.58
N LYS A 288 23.92 16.47 -3.88
CA LYS A 288 22.59 16.70 -4.46
C LYS A 288 22.08 15.49 -5.21
N THR A 289 20.82 15.13 -4.99
CA THR A 289 20.12 14.12 -5.77
C THR A 289 19.05 14.77 -6.63
N ARG A 290 19.00 14.43 -7.92
CA ARG A 290 17.94 14.83 -8.83
C ARG A 290 17.04 13.63 -9.12
N ILE A 291 15.74 13.77 -8.81
CA ILE A 291 14.74 12.71 -9.06
C ILE A 291 13.85 13.17 -10.22
N THR A 292 13.74 12.35 -11.26
CA THR A 292 12.85 12.61 -12.40
C THR A 292 11.62 11.70 -12.35
N ASN A 293 10.62 11.92 -13.21
CA ASN A 293 9.32 11.23 -13.23
C ASN A 293 8.55 11.36 -11.90
N ILE A 294 8.61 12.55 -11.32
CA ILE A 294 8.06 12.83 -9.99
C ILE A 294 6.52 12.70 -9.92
N GLU A 295 5.84 12.71 -11.05
CA GLU A 295 4.41 12.46 -11.15
C GLU A 295 4.00 11.11 -10.52
N HIS A 296 4.90 10.13 -10.51
CA HIS A 296 4.70 8.88 -9.78
C HIS A 296 4.60 9.09 -8.28
N ILE A 297 5.36 10.03 -7.73
CA ILE A 297 5.38 10.35 -6.29
C ILE A 297 4.16 11.20 -5.93
N LEU A 298 3.92 12.26 -6.70
CA LEU A 298 2.90 13.28 -6.41
C LEU A 298 1.48 12.72 -6.42
N ARG A 299 1.21 11.65 -7.15
CA ARG A 299 -0.11 11.01 -7.18
C ARG A 299 -0.51 10.31 -5.87
N GLY A 300 0.41 10.06 -4.94
CA GLY A 300 0.14 9.29 -3.72
C GLY A 300 0.78 9.86 -2.45
N TYR A 301 1.55 10.95 -2.58
CA TYR A 301 2.10 11.70 -1.44
C TYR A 301 1.74 13.17 -1.63
N GLU A 302 0.63 13.57 -1.03
CA GLU A 302 0.13 14.94 -1.13
C GLU A 302 1.12 15.91 -0.50
N ASN A 303 1.51 16.96 -1.27
CA ASN A 303 2.35 18.06 -0.81
C ASN A 303 3.68 17.58 -0.15
N ILE A 304 4.29 16.50 -0.65
CA ILE A 304 5.49 15.90 -0.05
C ILE A 304 6.64 16.91 0.09
N VAL A 305 6.83 17.80 -0.89
CA VAL A 305 7.88 18.83 -0.86
C VAL A 305 7.63 19.82 0.26
N GLU A 306 6.41 20.32 0.39
CA GLU A 306 6.02 21.27 1.44
C GLU A 306 6.12 20.63 2.83
N LYS A 307 5.58 19.41 2.99
CA LYS A 307 5.63 18.67 4.25
C LYS A 307 7.08 18.47 4.71
N LEU A 308 7.95 18.00 3.83
CA LEU A 308 9.37 17.77 4.17
C LEU A 308 10.12 19.08 4.42
N THR A 309 9.88 20.13 3.62
CA THR A 309 10.50 21.44 3.81
C THR A 309 10.08 22.06 5.15
N SER A 310 8.82 21.91 5.56
CA SER A 310 8.32 22.45 6.83
C SER A 310 9.01 21.87 8.07
N VAL A 311 9.58 20.68 7.96
CA VAL A 311 10.36 20.01 9.02
C VAL A 311 11.87 20.09 8.81
N GLY A 312 12.32 20.94 7.87
CA GLY A 312 13.74 21.31 7.69
C GLY A 312 14.48 20.57 6.60
N ALA A 313 13.81 19.73 5.79
CA ALA A 313 14.46 19.12 4.63
C ALA A 313 14.78 20.16 3.54
N LYS A 314 15.94 19.99 2.89
CA LYS A 314 16.33 20.81 1.74
C LYS A 314 15.90 20.13 0.44
N ILE A 315 14.64 20.32 0.09
CA ILE A 315 14.01 19.72 -1.09
C ILE A 315 13.23 20.79 -1.86
N GLU A 316 13.25 20.70 -3.18
CA GLU A 316 12.53 21.60 -4.08
C GLU A 316 12.02 20.82 -5.29
N SER A 317 10.96 21.28 -5.93
CA SER A 317 10.47 20.73 -7.20
C SER A 317 10.53 21.80 -8.28
N HIS A 318 10.90 21.41 -9.48
CA HIS A 318 10.94 22.27 -10.66
C HIS A 318 10.08 21.66 -11.75
N GLU A 319 9.21 22.47 -12.38
CA GLU A 319 8.59 22.12 -13.66
C GLU A 319 9.66 22.12 -14.75
N ILE A 320 9.70 21.07 -15.59
CA ILE A 320 10.62 20.94 -16.71
C ILE A 320 9.91 21.36 -17.98
#